data_9db72ff9e512cb01bd8cbc6bc12ca386
#
_entry.id   9db72ff9e512cb01bd8cbc6bc12ca386
#
_cell.length_a   1.000
_cell.length_b   1.000
_cell.length_c   1.000
_cell.angle_alpha   90.00
_cell.angle_beta   90.00
_cell.angle_gamma   90.00
#
_symmetry.space_group_name_H-M   'P 1'
#
loop_
_entity.id
_entity.type
_entity.pdbx_description
1 polymer ?
#
loop_
_entity_poly.entity_id
_entity_poly.type
_entity_poly.pdbx_seq_one_letter_code
_entity_poly.pdbx_strand_id
1 'polypeptide(L)'
;EIETEIPEISVGFSEHTKEIGIKLMGEIQTDIIKSIVRERYDIALNFTPSSIVYKETIAAPVICAGHFEPLRHYAEVHLLMEPAERGSGIEIVSQLSEDVLPRHFQRLIMSDIAEKKHIGALLGAELTDVRISLINARAHEKHTEGGDFREASWRAVRYGLMKSRAAGTAVLLEPYYAFRLELPDECVGRAMTDIQRMNGTFE
;
A
#
# COMPACT_ATOMS: atom_id res chain seq x y z
N GLU A 1 14.07 19.17 4.01
CA GLU A 1 15.44 19.42 3.51
C GLU A 1 16.21 18.10 3.29
N ILE A 2 16.31 17.19 4.27
CA ILE A 2 17.07 15.92 4.12
C ILE A 2 16.48 15.05 2.99
N GLU A 3 15.16 14.94 2.85
CA GLU A 3 14.50 14.23 1.73
C GLU A 3 14.81 14.84 0.35
N THR A 4 15.10 16.12 0.29
CA THR A 4 15.44 16.81 -0.96
C THR A 4 16.88 16.51 -1.39
N GLU A 5 17.76 16.28 -0.41
CA GLU A 5 19.19 16.00 -0.66
C GLU A 5 19.46 14.51 -0.85
N ILE A 6 18.69 13.66 -0.19
CA ILE A 6 18.79 12.20 -0.25
C ILE A 6 17.41 11.66 -0.64
N PRO A 7 17.09 11.56 -1.93
CA PRO A 7 15.76 11.20 -2.43
C PRO A 7 15.33 9.77 -2.07
N GLU A 8 16.25 8.91 -1.67
CA GLU A 8 15.96 7.54 -1.21
C GLU A 8 15.37 7.49 0.22
N ILE A 9 15.41 8.61 0.94
CA ILE A 9 14.87 8.71 2.31
C ILE A 9 13.46 9.26 2.27
N SER A 10 12.56 8.67 3.02
CA SER A 10 11.23 9.21 3.26
C SER A 10 11.00 9.39 4.76
N VAL A 11 10.64 10.60 5.15
CA VAL A 11 10.39 10.98 6.56
C VAL A 11 8.89 11.13 6.77
N GLY A 12 8.34 10.46 7.77
CA GLY A 12 6.95 10.56 8.17
C GLY A 12 6.80 10.83 9.66
N PHE A 13 5.75 11.51 10.04
CA PHE A 13 5.38 11.66 11.45
C PHE A 13 4.14 10.82 11.75
N SER A 14 4.23 9.97 12.76
CA SER A 14 3.10 9.20 13.24
C SER A 14 2.35 9.97 14.33
N GLU A 15 1.14 10.40 14.05
CA GLU A 15 0.31 11.09 15.06
C GLU A 15 -0.06 10.17 16.23
N HIS A 16 -0.11 8.86 16.01
CA HIS A 16 -0.49 7.88 17.00
C HIS A 16 0.62 7.62 18.02
N THR A 17 1.86 7.38 17.53
CA THR A 17 3.04 7.12 18.39
C THR A 17 3.78 8.40 18.77
N LYS A 18 3.48 9.54 18.12
CA LYS A 18 4.20 10.81 18.25
C LYS A 18 5.69 10.69 17.90
N GLU A 19 6.02 9.73 17.06
CA GLU A 19 7.39 9.45 16.62
C GLU A 19 7.61 9.87 15.17
N ILE A 20 8.85 10.24 14.87
CA ILE A 20 9.30 10.47 13.49
C ILE A 20 9.82 9.14 12.96
N GLY A 21 9.16 8.61 11.93
CA GLY A 21 9.61 7.44 11.20
C GLY A 21 10.44 7.82 9.98
N ILE A 22 11.53 7.14 9.74
CA ILE A 22 12.37 7.31 8.56
C ILE A 22 12.45 5.98 7.81
N LYS A 23 12.13 5.99 6.51
CA LYS A 23 12.36 4.84 5.63
C LYS A 23 13.75 4.98 5.02
N LEU A 24 14.54 3.94 5.14
CA LEU A 24 15.93 3.88 4.69
C LEU A 24 16.14 2.62 3.84
N MET A 25 17.15 2.63 2.97
CA MET A 25 17.56 1.44 2.22
C MET A 25 18.51 0.52 3.02
N GLY A 26 19.15 1.03 4.09
CA GLY A 26 20.07 0.24 4.91
C GLY A 26 20.52 0.97 6.17
N GLU A 27 21.11 0.23 7.09
CA GLU A 27 21.53 0.73 8.41
C GLU A 27 22.64 1.79 8.34
N ILE A 28 23.50 1.74 7.33
CA ILE A 28 24.58 2.72 7.13
C ILE A 28 24.01 4.15 6.98
N GLN A 29 22.83 4.29 6.37
CA GLN A 29 22.19 5.59 6.22
C GLN A 29 21.80 6.22 7.55
N THR A 30 21.59 5.43 8.62
CA THR A 30 21.28 5.97 9.95
C THR A 30 22.45 6.80 10.50
N ASP A 31 23.68 6.34 10.31
CA ASP A 31 24.86 7.02 10.81
C ASP A 31 25.18 8.29 9.98
N ILE A 32 24.92 8.22 8.68
CA ILE A 32 25.01 9.40 7.80
C ILE A 32 24.02 10.48 8.25
N ILE A 33 22.77 10.11 8.51
CA ILE A 33 21.72 11.06 8.95
C ILE A 33 22.06 11.64 10.32
N LYS A 34 22.56 10.82 11.27
CA LYS A 34 23.02 11.30 12.58
C LYS A 34 24.10 12.37 12.43
N SER A 35 25.11 12.13 11.57
CA SER A 35 26.18 13.09 11.32
C SER A 35 25.67 14.38 10.71
N ILE A 36 24.85 14.29 9.66
CA ILE A 36 24.27 15.45 8.98
C ILE A 36 23.45 16.32 9.94
N VAL A 37 22.56 15.68 10.72
CA VAL A 37 21.67 16.41 11.65
C VAL A 37 22.46 17.03 12.80
N ARG A 38 23.48 16.31 13.30
CA ARG A 38 24.34 16.85 14.34
C ARG A 38 25.20 18.03 13.87
N GLU A 39 25.78 17.94 12.67
CA GLU A 39 26.61 18.99 12.09
C GLU A 39 25.84 20.26 11.73
N ARG A 40 24.61 20.10 11.20
CA ARG A 40 23.81 21.23 10.70
C ARG A 40 22.94 21.87 11.76
N TYR A 41 22.38 21.08 12.68
CA TYR A 41 21.35 21.52 13.61
C TYR A 41 21.74 21.38 15.08
N ASP A 42 22.92 20.80 15.37
CA ASP A 42 23.40 20.49 16.72
C ASP A 42 22.38 19.60 17.52
N ILE A 43 21.66 18.72 16.81
CA ILE A 43 20.69 17.80 17.40
C ILE A 43 21.27 16.38 17.40
N ALA A 44 21.22 15.73 18.57
CA ALA A 44 21.56 14.31 18.69
C ALA A 44 20.33 13.45 18.39
N LEU A 45 20.39 12.61 17.35
CA LEU A 45 19.33 11.66 17.01
C LEU A 45 19.60 10.29 17.66
N ASN A 46 18.53 9.72 18.23
CA ASN A 46 18.50 8.33 18.67
C ASN A 46 17.54 7.55 17.78
N PHE A 47 18.01 6.43 17.22
CA PHE A 47 17.18 5.53 16.44
C PHE A 47 16.78 4.32 17.26
N THR A 48 15.53 3.92 17.17
CA THR A 48 15.04 2.62 17.64
C THR A 48 15.46 1.52 16.65
N PRO A 49 15.44 0.23 17.02
CA PRO A 49 15.70 -0.85 16.07
C PRO A 49 14.83 -0.74 14.83
N SER A 50 15.42 -0.90 13.65
CA SER A 50 14.71 -0.85 12.37
C SER A 50 13.84 -2.10 12.16
N SER A 51 12.77 -1.94 11.40
CA SER A 51 11.93 -3.04 10.93
C SER A 51 11.77 -2.96 9.41
N ILE A 52 11.57 -4.11 8.78
CA ILE A 52 11.29 -4.16 7.34
C ILE A 52 9.91 -3.53 7.08
N VAL A 53 9.83 -2.65 6.08
CA VAL A 53 8.57 -2.08 5.63
C VAL A 53 7.93 -3.04 4.64
N TYR A 54 7.02 -3.87 5.14
CA TYR A 54 6.25 -4.79 4.31
C TYR A 54 5.13 -4.08 3.56
N LYS A 55 4.69 -4.70 2.46
CA LYS A 55 3.41 -4.43 1.79
C LYS A 55 2.59 -5.71 1.73
N GLU A 56 1.30 -5.59 1.41
CA GLU A 56 0.41 -6.72 1.23
C GLU A 56 -0.26 -6.69 -0.13
N THR A 57 -0.58 -7.87 -0.66
CA THR A 57 -1.35 -8.07 -1.90
C THR A 57 -2.19 -9.32 -1.79
N ILE A 58 -2.89 -9.67 -2.87
CA ILE A 58 -3.65 -10.91 -3.01
C ILE A 58 -3.08 -11.77 -4.14
N ALA A 59 -3.18 -13.09 -4.02
CA ALA A 59 -2.71 -14.04 -5.03
C ALA A 59 -3.85 -14.63 -5.89
N ALA A 60 -5.10 -14.40 -5.52
CA ALA A 60 -6.27 -14.89 -6.26
C ALA A 60 -7.39 -13.86 -6.28
N PRO A 61 -8.23 -13.87 -7.33
CA PRO A 61 -9.39 -12.99 -7.41
C PRO A 61 -10.37 -13.21 -6.25
N VAL A 62 -10.97 -12.13 -5.77
CA VAL A 62 -12.01 -12.18 -4.74
C VAL A 62 -13.13 -11.20 -5.04
N ILE A 63 -14.37 -11.70 -5.01
CA ILE A 63 -15.56 -10.86 -5.08
C ILE A 63 -15.98 -10.51 -3.66
N CYS A 64 -16.22 -9.23 -3.43
CA CYS A 64 -16.60 -8.68 -2.15
C CYS A 64 -17.69 -7.61 -2.29
N ALA A 65 -18.41 -7.40 -1.21
CA ALA A 65 -19.47 -6.41 -1.15
C ALA A 65 -19.37 -5.59 0.13
N GLY A 66 -19.73 -4.34 0.05
CA GLY A 66 -19.91 -3.46 1.19
C GLY A 66 -21.30 -2.88 1.17
N HIS A 67 -21.90 -2.82 2.33
CA HIS A 67 -23.26 -2.33 2.52
C HIS A 67 -23.26 -1.30 3.65
N PHE A 68 -23.96 -0.19 3.43
CA PHE A 68 -24.14 0.87 4.40
C PHE A 68 -25.62 1.30 4.40
N GLU A 69 -26.33 0.96 5.49
CA GLU A 69 -27.76 1.20 5.62
C GLU A 69 -28.15 1.60 7.06
N PRO A 70 -27.59 2.70 7.61
CA PRO A 70 -28.16 3.28 8.81
C PRO A 70 -29.47 4.02 8.48
N LEU A 71 -30.22 4.45 9.50
CA LEU A 71 -31.51 5.11 9.33
C LEU A 71 -31.44 6.27 8.31
N ARG A 72 -32.23 6.18 7.23
CA ARG A 72 -32.32 7.12 6.10
C ARG A 72 -31.09 7.19 5.20
N HIS A 73 -30.22 6.20 5.24
CA HIS A 73 -29.06 6.07 4.36
C HIS A 73 -29.07 4.70 3.68
N TYR A 74 -28.59 4.62 2.45
CA TYR A 74 -28.44 3.35 1.74
C TYR A 74 -27.35 3.43 0.67
N ALA A 75 -26.40 2.53 0.72
CA ALA A 75 -25.46 2.28 -0.37
C ALA A 75 -24.99 0.84 -0.35
N GLU A 76 -24.89 0.24 -1.54
CA GLU A 76 -24.32 -1.09 -1.73
C GLU A 76 -23.30 -1.03 -2.86
N VAL A 77 -22.11 -1.61 -2.64
CA VAL A 77 -20.99 -1.62 -3.59
C VAL A 77 -20.44 -3.03 -3.68
N HIS A 78 -20.33 -3.56 -4.90
CA HIS A 78 -19.71 -4.85 -5.17
C HIS A 78 -18.43 -4.64 -5.97
N LEU A 79 -17.35 -5.23 -5.50
CA LEU A 79 -16.03 -5.13 -6.11
C LEU A 79 -15.52 -6.53 -6.47
N LEU A 80 -14.81 -6.60 -7.58
CA LEU A 80 -13.91 -7.68 -7.91
C LEU A 80 -12.48 -7.16 -7.67
N MET A 81 -11.75 -7.81 -6.79
CA MET A 81 -10.34 -7.53 -6.54
C MET A 81 -9.51 -8.66 -7.16
N GLU A 82 -8.55 -8.31 -8.00
CA GLU A 82 -7.69 -9.23 -8.74
C GLU A 82 -6.23 -8.90 -8.48
N PRO A 83 -5.33 -9.91 -8.43
CA PRO A 83 -3.90 -9.63 -8.38
C PRO A 83 -3.45 -8.88 -9.64
N ALA A 84 -2.55 -7.92 -9.48
CA ALA A 84 -1.94 -7.16 -10.56
C ALA A 84 -0.42 -7.40 -10.61
N GLU A 85 0.25 -6.85 -11.62
CA GLU A 85 1.70 -6.97 -11.77
C GLU A 85 2.44 -6.34 -10.60
N ARG A 86 3.62 -6.88 -10.29
CA ARG A 86 4.47 -6.35 -9.21
C ARG A 86 4.93 -4.93 -9.52
N GLY A 87 4.69 -4.03 -8.56
CA GLY A 87 5.02 -2.62 -8.68
C GLY A 87 3.95 -1.78 -9.40
N SER A 88 2.82 -2.36 -9.80
CA SER A 88 1.73 -1.62 -10.46
C SER A 88 0.90 -0.76 -9.51
N GLY A 89 1.00 -1.01 -8.19
CA GLY A 89 0.20 -0.30 -7.21
C GLY A 89 -1.27 -0.75 -7.21
N ILE A 90 -2.20 0.19 -7.00
CA ILE A 90 -3.64 -0.08 -7.01
C ILE A 90 -4.25 0.54 -8.27
N GLU A 91 -4.82 -0.29 -9.14
CA GLU A 91 -5.61 0.11 -10.28
C GLU A 91 -7.10 0.05 -9.92
N ILE A 92 -7.87 1.11 -10.21
CA ILE A 92 -9.30 1.17 -9.92
C ILE A 92 -10.06 1.45 -11.21
N VAL A 93 -10.99 0.57 -11.56
CA VAL A 93 -11.80 0.66 -12.78
C VAL A 93 -13.28 0.42 -12.52
N SER A 94 -14.15 0.93 -13.37
CA SER A 94 -15.58 0.58 -13.37
C SER A 94 -15.89 -0.28 -14.59
N GLN A 95 -16.62 -1.38 -14.36
CA GLN A 95 -17.17 -2.25 -15.39
C GLN A 95 -18.69 -2.06 -15.53
N LEU A 96 -19.28 -1.08 -14.82
CA LEU A 96 -20.71 -0.85 -14.85
C LEU A 96 -21.15 -0.01 -16.06
N SER A 97 -22.33 -0.37 -16.60
CA SER A 97 -23.05 0.53 -17.49
C SER A 97 -23.70 1.68 -16.71
N GLU A 98 -23.99 2.78 -17.41
CA GLU A 98 -24.70 3.92 -16.82
C GLU A 98 -26.17 3.60 -16.49
N ASP A 99 -26.73 2.55 -17.09
CA ASP A 99 -28.08 2.06 -16.79
C ASP A 99 -28.19 1.42 -15.40
N VAL A 100 -27.09 0.84 -14.89
CA VAL A 100 -27.03 0.21 -13.55
C VAL A 100 -26.80 1.27 -12.48
N LEU A 101 -25.85 2.17 -12.72
CA LEU A 101 -25.52 3.26 -11.81
C LEU A 101 -25.05 4.49 -12.60
N PRO A 102 -25.61 5.67 -12.38
CA PRO A 102 -25.19 6.91 -13.05
C PRO A 102 -23.68 7.15 -12.89
N ARG A 103 -23.04 7.66 -13.94
CA ARG A 103 -21.58 7.81 -14.04
C ARG A 103 -20.94 8.66 -12.94
N HIS A 104 -21.67 9.66 -12.42
CA HIS A 104 -21.18 10.49 -11.32
C HIS A 104 -21.01 9.68 -10.03
N PHE A 105 -21.90 8.74 -9.72
CA PHE A 105 -21.75 7.82 -8.58
C PHE A 105 -20.63 6.81 -8.80
N GLN A 106 -20.47 6.30 -10.02
CA GLN A 106 -19.33 5.41 -10.32
C GLN A 106 -17.99 6.13 -10.09
N ARG A 107 -17.85 7.38 -10.55
CA ARG A 107 -16.66 8.20 -10.32
C ARG A 107 -16.43 8.47 -8.84
N LEU A 108 -17.49 8.76 -8.09
CA LEU A 108 -17.41 8.97 -6.64
C LEU A 108 -16.88 7.74 -5.93
N ILE A 109 -17.43 6.55 -6.22
CA ILE A 109 -16.97 5.27 -5.65
C ILE A 109 -15.48 5.04 -5.95
N MET A 110 -15.05 5.24 -7.20
CA MET A 110 -13.65 5.08 -7.58
C MET A 110 -12.74 6.08 -6.85
N SER A 111 -13.17 7.34 -6.71
CA SER A 111 -12.44 8.36 -5.96
C SER A 111 -12.34 8.03 -4.47
N ASP A 112 -13.43 7.58 -3.86
CA ASP A 112 -13.47 7.18 -2.44
C ASP A 112 -12.53 6.00 -2.14
N ILE A 113 -12.42 5.04 -3.09
CA ILE A 113 -11.46 3.95 -2.97
C ILE A 113 -10.01 4.46 -3.11
N ALA A 114 -9.76 5.36 -4.06
CA ALA A 114 -8.42 5.91 -4.32
C ALA A 114 -7.91 6.82 -3.20
N GLU A 115 -8.79 7.55 -2.53
CA GLU A 115 -8.44 8.51 -1.47
C GLU A 115 -7.83 7.83 -0.24
N LYS A 116 -8.25 6.62 0.07
CA LYS A 116 -7.85 5.91 1.28
C LYS A 116 -6.65 5.01 1.03
N LYS A 117 -5.64 5.11 1.87
CA LYS A 117 -4.61 4.07 1.97
C LYS A 117 -5.22 2.82 2.59
N HIS A 118 -5.42 1.80 1.74
CA HIS A 118 -5.93 0.51 2.19
C HIS A 118 -4.79 -0.30 2.83
N ILE A 119 -5.09 -0.93 3.96
CA ILE A 119 -4.17 -1.81 4.68
C ILE A 119 -4.63 -3.25 4.54
N GLY A 120 -3.67 -4.15 4.37
CA GLY A 120 -3.92 -5.57 4.24
C GLY A 120 -4.48 -6.23 5.51
N ALA A 121 -4.69 -7.52 5.46
CA ALA A 121 -5.31 -8.28 6.54
C ALA A 121 -4.33 -9.20 7.29
N LEU A 122 -3.05 -9.26 6.90
CA LEU A 122 -2.01 -10.08 7.54
C LEU A 122 -1.32 -9.32 8.68
N LEU A 123 -0.54 -8.29 8.34
CA LEU A 123 0.20 -7.43 9.27
C LEU A 123 -0.37 -6.02 9.37
N GLY A 124 -1.36 -5.68 8.54
CA GLY A 124 -1.84 -4.32 8.38
C GLY A 124 -0.89 -3.44 7.57
N ALA A 125 -0.06 -4.05 6.73
CA ALA A 125 0.81 -3.33 5.83
C ALA A 125 0.02 -2.73 4.65
N GLU A 126 0.58 -1.72 3.97
CA GLU A 126 -0.08 -1.04 2.86
C GLU A 126 -0.38 -2.03 1.71
N LEU A 127 -1.61 -1.99 1.20
CA LEU A 127 -2.04 -2.78 0.05
C LEU A 127 -1.41 -2.26 -1.23
N THR A 128 -0.94 -3.16 -2.10
CA THR A 128 -0.39 -2.84 -3.42
C THR A 128 -0.65 -3.97 -4.42
N ASP A 129 -0.43 -3.70 -5.69
CA ASP A 129 -0.47 -4.68 -6.80
C ASP A 129 -1.82 -5.40 -6.87
N VAL A 130 -2.90 -4.60 -6.80
CA VAL A 130 -4.28 -5.09 -6.86
C VAL A 130 -5.08 -4.24 -7.84
N ARG A 131 -5.80 -4.90 -8.74
CA ARG A 131 -6.83 -4.28 -9.56
C ARG A 131 -8.18 -4.41 -8.86
N ILE A 132 -8.85 -3.28 -8.64
CA ILE A 132 -10.17 -3.19 -8.01
C ILE A 132 -11.18 -2.75 -9.07
N SER A 133 -12.08 -3.66 -9.46
CA SER A 133 -13.12 -3.42 -10.45
C SER A 133 -14.46 -3.25 -9.76
N LEU A 134 -15.14 -2.13 -10.00
CA LEU A 134 -16.53 -1.93 -9.60
C LEU A 134 -17.43 -2.75 -10.55
N ILE A 135 -18.05 -3.82 -10.01
CA ILE A 135 -18.86 -4.79 -10.80
C ILE A 135 -20.35 -4.65 -10.59
N ASN A 136 -20.79 -4.10 -9.46
CA ASN A 136 -22.19 -3.76 -9.20
C ASN A 136 -22.28 -2.71 -8.10
N ALA A 137 -23.35 -1.91 -8.11
CA ALA A 137 -23.66 -1.01 -7.02
C ALA A 137 -25.16 -0.66 -7.03
N ARG A 138 -25.69 -0.30 -5.87
CA ARG A 138 -27.07 0.15 -5.74
C ARG A 138 -27.15 1.42 -4.92
N ALA A 139 -28.00 2.33 -5.39
CA ALA A 139 -28.39 3.54 -4.73
C ALA A 139 -29.89 3.53 -4.47
N HIS A 140 -30.36 4.30 -3.50
CA HIS A 140 -31.75 4.59 -3.28
C HIS A 140 -32.02 6.06 -3.54
N GLU A 141 -32.97 6.41 -4.41
CA GLU A 141 -33.22 7.79 -4.89
C GLU A 141 -33.35 8.85 -3.76
N LYS A 142 -33.92 8.44 -2.61
CA LYS A 142 -34.19 9.35 -1.48
C LYS A 142 -33.23 9.20 -0.31
N HIS A 143 -32.40 8.17 -0.31
CA HIS A 143 -31.62 7.77 0.88
C HIS A 143 -30.13 7.56 0.59
N THR A 144 -29.65 7.81 -0.63
CA THR A 144 -28.23 7.72 -0.94
C THR A 144 -27.61 9.11 -1.00
N GLU A 145 -26.67 9.35 -0.09
CA GLU A 145 -25.80 10.52 -0.09
C GLU A 145 -24.37 10.12 -0.47
N GLY A 146 -23.54 11.10 -0.87
CA GLY A 146 -22.18 10.82 -1.34
C GLY A 146 -21.32 10.07 -0.31
N GLY A 147 -21.45 10.39 0.97
CA GLY A 147 -20.73 9.74 2.06
C GLY A 147 -21.09 8.27 2.26
N ASP A 148 -22.26 7.84 1.83
CA ASP A 148 -22.72 6.45 2.00
C ASP A 148 -21.93 5.50 1.10
N PHE A 149 -21.62 5.93 -0.13
CA PHE A 149 -20.76 5.16 -1.04
C PHE A 149 -19.34 5.05 -0.52
N ARG A 150 -18.81 6.08 0.15
CA ARG A 150 -17.50 6.04 0.81
C ARG A 150 -17.45 4.91 1.83
N GLU A 151 -18.42 4.87 2.74
CA GLU A 151 -18.50 3.83 3.77
C GLU A 151 -18.69 2.43 3.16
N ALA A 152 -19.60 2.27 2.20
CA ALA A 152 -19.85 1.00 1.53
C ALA A 152 -18.59 0.52 0.78
N SER A 153 -17.89 1.40 0.06
CA SER A 153 -16.67 1.07 -0.69
C SER A 153 -15.53 0.61 0.22
N TRP A 154 -15.30 1.33 1.32
CA TRP A 154 -14.25 0.96 2.26
C TRP A 154 -14.54 -0.36 2.96
N ARG A 155 -15.80 -0.63 3.30
CA ARG A 155 -16.25 -1.93 3.84
C ARG A 155 -16.07 -3.05 2.83
N ALA A 156 -16.41 -2.80 1.54
CA ALA A 156 -16.21 -3.78 0.47
C ALA A 156 -14.73 -4.20 0.35
N VAL A 157 -13.81 -3.24 0.24
CA VAL A 157 -12.37 -3.53 0.17
C VAL A 157 -11.91 -4.30 1.41
N ARG A 158 -12.27 -3.81 2.62
CA ARG A 158 -11.90 -4.50 3.86
C ARG A 158 -12.42 -5.91 3.93
N TYR A 159 -13.67 -6.14 3.51
CA TYR A 159 -14.25 -7.48 3.48
C TYR A 159 -13.52 -8.39 2.48
N GLY A 160 -13.16 -7.89 1.30
CA GLY A 160 -12.37 -8.63 0.30
C GLY A 160 -11.02 -9.08 0.85
N LEU A 161 -10.30 -8.19 1.53
CA LEU A 161 -9.02 -8.51 2.15
C LEU A 161 -9.16 -9.55 3.27
N MET A 162 -10.21 -9.47 4.08
CA MET A 162 -10.50 -10.48 5.11
C MET A 162 -10.85 -11.84 4.50
N LYS A 163 -11.60 -11.87 3.38
CA LYS A 163 -11.87 -13.10 2.62
C LYS A 163 -10.59 -13.71 2.07
N SER A 164 -9.71 -12.89 1.46
CA SER A 164 -8.43 -13.35 0.94
C SER A 164 -7.55 -13.95 2.04
N ARG A 165 -7.52 -13.32 3.22
CA ARG A 165 -6.84 -13.89 4.40
C ARG A 165 -7.43 -15.23 4.80
N ALA A 166 -8.75 -15.33 4.91
CA ALA A 166 -9.43 -16.56 5.31
C ALA A 166 -9.23 -17.69 4.30
N ALA A 167 -9.11 -17.36 3.00
CA ALA A 167 -8.83 -18.30 1.92
C ALA A 167 -7.33 -18.65 1.78
N GLY A 168 -6.43 -18.03 2.56
CA GLY A 168 -4.98 -18.23 2.44
C GLY A 168 -4.38 -17.62 1.17
N THR A 169 -5.06 -16.65 0.53
CA THR A 169 -4.61 -15.99 -0.71
C THR A 169 -4.06 -14.58 -0.48
N ALA A 170 -4.07 -14.08 0.75
CA ALA A 170 -3.36 -12.86 1.11
C ALA A 170 -1.85 -13.13 1.14
N VAL A 171 -1.05 -12.22 0.59
CA VAL A 171 0.40 -12.36 0.43
C VAL A 171 1.11 -11.17 1.05
N LEU A 172 2.15 -11.46 1.83
CA LEU A 172 3.08 -10.45 2.36
C LEU A 172 4.21 -10.22 1.37
N LEU A 173 4.55 -8.98 1.11
CA LEU A 173 5.64 -8.55 0.24
C LEU A 173 6.71 -7.85 1.04
N GLU A 174 7.95 -8.21 0.82
CA GLU A 174 9.13 -7.50 1.31
C GLU A 174 9.77 -6.68 0.17
N PRO A 175 10.49 -5.59 0.49
CA PRO A 175 11.13 -4.77 -0.53
C PRO A 175 12.34 -5.47 -1.14
N TYR A 176 12.43 -5.44 -2.47
CA TYR A 176 13.60 -5.81 -3.25
C TYR A 176 14.09 -4.61 -4.05
N TYR A 177 15.41 -4.44 -4.12
CA TYR A 177 16.05 -3.36 -4.86
C TYR A 177 16.84 -3.90 -6.04
N ALA A 178 16.70 -3.27 -7.20
CA ALA A 178 17.65 -3.44 -8.29
C ALA A 178 18.85 -2.51 -8.05
N PHE A 179 20.07 -3.04 -8.15
CA PHE A 179 21.29 -2.26 -8.00
C PHE A 179 22.34 -2.69 -9.03
N ARG A 180 23.28 -1.81 -9.29
CA ARG A 180 24.46 -2.08 -10.11
C ARG A 180 25.69 -1.97 -9.21
N LEU A 181 26.50 -3.04 -9.16
CA LEU A 181 27.69 -3.11 -8.35
C LEU A 181 28.94 -3.13 -9.26
N GLU A 182 29.80 -2.16 -9.12
CA GLU A 182 31.10 -2.08 -9.81
C GLU A 182 32.22 -2.33 -8.79
N LEU A 183 33.06 -3.33 -9.02
CA LEU A 183 34.10 -3.75 -8.10
C LEU A 183 35.29 -4.38 -8.80
N PRO A 184 36.48 -4.43 -8.18
CA PRO A 184 37.64 -5.13 -8.70
C PRO A 184 37.38 -6.63 -8.89
N ASP A 185 38.00 -7.24 -9.90
CA ASP A 185 37.82 -8.66 -10.26
C ASP A 185 38.04 -9.62 -9.09
N GLU A 186 39.00 -9.31 -8.22
CA GLU A 186 39.32 -10.10 -7.01
C GLU A 186 38.18 -10.13 -5.98
N CYS A 187 37.24 -9.15 -6.02
CA CYS A 187 36.09 -9.05 -5.11
C CYS A 187 34.81 -9.68 -5.67
N VAL A 188 34.75 -10.02 -6.94
CA VAL A 188 33.54 -10.52 -7.63
C VAL A 188 32.98 -11.77 -6.95
N GLY A 189 33.82 -12.78 -6.69
CA GLY A 189 33.38 -14.03 -6.08
C GLY A 189 32.78 -13.86 -4.68
N ARG A 190 33.33 -12.93 -3.90
CA ARG A 190 32.79 -12.61 -2.57
C ARG A 190 31.45 -11.88 -2.70
N ALA A 191 31.34 -10.90 -3.58
CA ALA A 191 30.11 -10.16 -3.80
C ALA A 191 28.97 -11.08 -4.25
N MET A 192 29.22 -11.98 -5.19
CA MET A 192 28.24 -13.00 -5.63
C MET A 192 27.75 -13.87 -4.46
N THR A 193 28.68 -14.30 -3.59
CA THR A 193 28.35 -15.11 -2.41
C THR A 193 27.50 -14.30 -1.41
N ASP A 194 27.81 -13.03 -1.21
CA ASP A 194 27.07 -12.18 -0.27
C ASP A 194 25.67 -11.85 -0.82
N ILE A 195 25.52 -11.61 -2.13
CA ILE A 195 24.22 -11.42 -2.79
C ILE A 195 23.35 -12.68 -2.63
N GLN A 196 23.91 -13.89 -2.85
CA GLN A 196 23.18 -15.14 -2.66
C GLN A 196 22.73 -15.35 -1.21
N ARG A 197 23.58 -14.98 -0.23
CA ARG A 197 23.20 -15.04 1.20
C ARG A 197 22.07 -14.10 1.56
N MET A 198 21.93 -12.99 0.84
CA MET A 198 20.83 -12.04 0.99
C MET A 198 19.58 -12.45 0.18
N ASN A 199 19.55 -13.65 -0.41
CA ASN A 199 18.52 -14.13 -1.34
C ASN A 199 18.36 -13.25 -2.59
N GLY A 200 19.39 -12.51 -2.97
CA GLY A 200 19.44 -11.74 -4.19
C GLY A 200 19.78 -12.59 -5.41
N THR A 201 19.45 -12.06 -6.58
CA THR A 201 19.85 -12.60 -7.89
C THR A 201 20.80 -11.65 -8.58
N PHE A 202 21.70 -12.16 -9.43
CA PHE A 202 22.61 -11.34 -10.25
C PHE A 202 22.69 -11.92 -11.67
N GLU A 203 22.92 -11.07 -12.62
CA GLU A 203 23.16 -11.40 -14.05
C GLU A 203 24.61 -11.14 -14.43
#